data_88aacfee18d7210e7aa0f9c416226763
#
_entry.id   88aacfee18d7210e7aa0f9c416226763
#
_cell.length_a   1.000
_cell.length_b   1.000
_cell.length_c   1.000
_cell.angle_alpha   90.00
_cell.angle_beta   90.00
_cell.angle_gamma   90.00
#
_symmetry.space_group_name_H-M   'P 1'
#
loop_
_entity.id
_entity.type
_entity.pdbx_description
1 polymer ?
#
loop_
_entity_poly.entity_id
_entity_poly.type
_entity_poly.pdbx_seq_one_letter_code
_entity_poly.pdbx_strand_id
1 'polypeptide(L)'
;MKKNLLVLGMGFLLIGASIFSACTKEGPMGTAGSNGKDGSNGKDGTDGTASCIQCHSPAVVELAATQFELSKHGYGEAAFEEGGNVICTPCHTSQAFLYVCKNNIPATFTLSGTAYVNNYRTIATESLGDITCATCHSSLHTTYSKNDFSPLTTVAAVSMTMWGGTKEINLPADGGQSNLCVKCHQPRPFVNASTTNVMDYVELTTNPTGSAYDGTSESPNTTDKTRPGYRTHTHYGTAGAVFAGKGGVEFPGSTAYTNTAHTAIASCQDCHMGVQAGRAGGHTFNATGKFDGCNASGCHTGLTASSSPFWTTPRADVKKALDDLAAKLKINGVDILNRNPDGESNLWLASSTNKYDGYLNVYDPINNPNGIANNPAGTFKATGNTSSFSQAQKDINAALPTITLTNAQLGSIINFQLCLRDYSLGIHNYKYTMALLKNSIAILP
;
A
#
# COMPACT_ATOMS: atom_id res chain seq x y z
N MET A 1 -58.07 19.03 -22.10
CA MET A 1 -57.05 18.73 -21.05
C MET A 1 -55.67 18.39 -21.59
N LYS A 2 -55.48 17.62 -22.67
CA LYS A 2 -54.15 17.24 -23.21
C LYS A 2 -53.30 18.40 -23.78
N LYS A 3 -53.90 19.43 -24.36
CA LYS A 3 -53.19 20.60 -24.92
C LYS A 3 -52.57 21.51 -23.85
N ASN A 4 -53.25 21.65 -22.68
CA ASN A 4 -52.74 22.52 -21.62
C ASN A 4 -51.56 21.89 -20.87
N LEU A 5 -51.48 20.54 -20.84
CA LEU A 5 -50.37 19.83 -20.22
C LEU A 5 -49.07 19.95 -21.05
N LEU A 6 -49.23 20.00 -22.38
CA LEU A 6 -48.08 20.16 -23.26
C LEU A 6 -47.44 21.57 -23.18
N VAL A 7 -48.30 22.60 -23.02
CA VAL A 7 -47.83 23.99 -22.86
C VAL A 7 -47.14 24.19 -21.52
N LEU A 8 -47.68 23.54 -20.44
CA LEU A 8 -47.06 23.57 -19.11
C LEU A 8 -45.68 22.85 -19.12
N GLY A 9 -45.59 21.71 -19.80
CA GLY A 9 -44.36 20.93 -19.90
C GLY A 9 -43.27 21.69 -20.70
N MET A 10 -43.64 22.35 -21.79
CA MET A 10 -42.73 23.19 -22.53
C MET A 10 -42.31 24.46 -21.78
N GLY A 11 -43.18 25.03 -20.96
CA GLY A 11 -42.85 26.16 -20.09
C GLY A 11 -41.82 25.80 -19.01
N PHE A 12 -41.97 24.65 -18.37
CA PHE A 12 -40.97 24.14 -17.40
C PHE A 12 -39.63 23.80 -18.04
N LEU A 13 -39.63 23.25 -19.28
CA LEU A 13 -38.39 22.94 -19.99
C LEU A 13 -37.62 24.20 -20.36
N LEU A 14 -38.33 25.26 -20.79
CA LEU A 14 -37.73 26.55 -21.14
C LEU A 14 -37.21 27.30 -19.89
N ILE A 15 -37.89 27.22 -18.78
CA ILE A 15 -37.42 27.81 -17.51
C ILE A 15 -36.20 27.03 -16.96
N GLY A 16 -36.22 25.68 -17.03
CA GLY A 16 -35.07 24.85 -16.67
C GLY A 16 -33.83 25.13 -17.50
N ALA A 17 -33.96 25.29 -18.82
CA ALA A 17 -32.85 25.64 -19.71
C ALA A 17 -32.29 27.04 -19.45
N SER A 18 -33.13 27.99 -19.04
CA SER A 18 -32.69 29.35 -18.69
C SER A 18 -31.88 29.44 -17.42
N ILE A 19 -32.15 28.55 -16.44
CA ILE A 19 -31.42 28.50 -15.16
C ILE A 19 -30.01 27.94 -15.39
N PHE A 20 -29.84 26.94 -16.24
CA PHE A 20 -28.50 26.37 -16.52
C PHE A 20 -27.65 27.28 -17.41
N SER A 21 -28.24 28.16 -18.23
CA SER A 21 -27.49 29.15 -19.02
C SER A 21 -26.97 30.33 -18.19
N ALA A 22 -27.54 30.59 -17.01
CA ALA A 22 -27.12 31.73 -16.19
C ALA A 22 -25.80 31.50 -15.44
N CYS A 23 -25.37 30.23 -15.29
CA CYS A 23 -24.13 29.92 -14.59
C CYS A 23 -22.88 29.85 -15.47
N THR A 24 -23.02 30.01 -16.81
CA THR A 24 -21.88 29.88 -17.74
C THR A 24 -21.48 31.21 -18.45
N LYS A 25 -22.12 32.33 -18.11
CA LYS A 25 -21.65 33.64 -18.57
C LYS A 25 -20.74 34.25 -17.48
N GLU A 26 -19.46 34.16 -17.71
CA GLU A 26 -18.55 35.11 -17.07
C GLU A 26 -19.03 36.53 -17.43
N GLY A 27 -19.26 37.36 -16.41
CA GLY A 27 -19.53 38.76 -16.62
C GLY A 27 -18.40 39.42 -17.41
N PRO A 28 -18.66 40.52 -18.11
CA PRO A 28 -17.58 41.22 -18.80
C PRO A 28 -16.46 41.50 -17.81
N MET A 29 -15.27 41.06 -18.17
CA MET A 29 -14.05 41.33 -17.38
C MET A 29 -13.99 42.82 -17.08
N GLY A 30 -13.93 43.18 -15.81
CA GLY A 30 -13.76 44.59 -15.44
C GLY A 30 -12.53 45.16 -16.16
N THR A 31 -12.55 46.45 -16.45
CA THR A 31 -11.40 47.15 -17.04
C THR A 31 -10.18 46.82 -16.18
N ALA A 32 -9.10 46.38 -16.83
CA ALA A 32 -7.84 46.14 -16.17
C ALA A 32 -7.47 47.34 -15.29
N GLY A 33 -7.19 47.08 -14.03
CA GLY A 33 -6.68 48.14 -13.14
C GLY A 33 -5.41 48.71 -13.73
N SER A 34 -5.17 50.02 -13.51
CA SER A 34 -3.91 50.65 -13.89
C SER A 34 -2.74 49.84 -13.29
N ASN A 35 -1.74 49.56 -14.11
CA ASN A 35 -0.52 48.94 -13.65
C ASN A 35 -0.03 49.61 -12.36
N GLY A 36 0.18 48.83 -11.33
CA GLY A 36 0.85 49.31 -10.12
C GLY A 36 2.22 49.86 -10.51
N LYS A 37 2.68 50.88 -9.80
CA LYS A 37 4.04 51.36 -9.97
C LYS A 37 4.98 50.20 -9.74
N ASP A 38 5.93 50.00 -10.64
CA ASP A 38 7.00 49.02 -10.47
C ASP A 38 7.62 49.24 -9.08
N GLY A 39 7.67 48.18 -8.26
CA GLY A 39 8.39 48.19 -7.03
C GLY A 39 9.88 48.44 -7.31
N SER A 40 10.54 49.20 -6.46
CA SER A 40 12.00 49.32 -6.56
C SER A 40 12.62 47.91 -6.59
N ASN A 41 13.56 47.73 -7.53
CA ASN A 41 14.31 46.46 -7.62
C ASN A 41 14.82 46.11 -6.23
N GLY A 42 14.45 44.93 -5.75
CA GLY A 42 15.04 44.38 -4.55
C GLY A 42 16.56 44.37 -4.71
N LYS A 43 17.29 44.60 -3.64
CA LYS A 43 18.74 44.37 -3.65
C LYS A 43 18.96 42.93 -4.09
N ASP A 44 19.86 42.76 -5.07
CA ASP A 44 20.29 41.42 -5.48
C ASP A 44 20.68 40.66 -4.23
N GLY A 45 20.04 39.49 -4.02
CA GLY A 45 20.46 38.60 -2.94
C GLY A 45 21.91 38.23 -3.16
N THR A 46 22.68 38.12 -2.08
CA THR A 46 24.03 37.54 -2.18
C THR A 46 23.94 36.20 -2.88
N ASP A 47 24.69 36.02 -3.95
CA ASP A 47 24.76 34.77 -4.69
C ASP A 47 24.90 33.62 -3.71
N GLY A 48 23.96 32.66 -3.79
CA GLY A 48 24.07 31.42 -3.00
C GLY A 48 25.42 30.78 -3.27
N THR A 49 25.99 30.16 -2.25
CA THR A 49 27.28 29.45 -2.42
C THR A 49 27.13 28.40 -3.51
N ALA A 50 28.20 28.12 -4.26
CA ALA A 50 28.19 27.15 -5.37
C ALA A 50 27.59 25.80 -4.98
N SER A 51 27.62 25.42 -3.70
CA SER A 51 26.98 24.24 -3.13
C SER A 51 25.45 24.31 -3.11
N CYS A 52 24.85 25.48 -2.96
CA CYS A 52 23.39 25.64 -2.99
C CYS A 52 22.85 25.48 -4.41
N ILE A 53 23.57 25.94 -5.42
CA ILE A 53 23.19 25.88 -6.83
C ILE A 53 23.11 24.43 -7.33
N GLN A 54 23.88 23.51 -6.79
CA GLN A 54 23.81 22.10 -7.20
C GLN A 54 22.45 21.46 -6.93
N CYS A 55 21.79 21.84 -5.83
CA CYS A 55 20.48 21.30 -5.47
C CYS A 55 19.33 22.28 -5.79
N HIS A 56 19.60 23.58 -5.76
CA HIS A 56 18.59 24.62 -5.95
C HIS A 56 18.66 25.32 -7.32
N SER A 57 19.41 24.77 -8.29
CA SER A 57 19.27 25.26 -9.64
C SER A 57 17.86 25.00 -10.13
N PRO A 58 17.19 25.96 -10.80
CA PRO A 58 15.85 25.75 -11.34
C PRO A 58 15.74 24.48 -12.15
N ALA A 59 16.75 24.17 -12.95
CA ALA A 59 16.78 22.96 -13.79
C ALA A 59 16.70 21.65 -12.99
N VAL A 60 17.37 21.56 -11.84
CA VAL A 60 17.34 20.34 -10.99
C VAL A 60 16.01 20.21 -10.29
N VAL A 61 15.49 21.30 -9.74
CA VAL A 61 14.20 21.33 -9.04
C VAL A 61 13.05 21.05 -10.01
N GLU A 62 13.05 21.70 -11.18
CA GLU A 62 12.03 21.46 -12.21
C GLU A 62 12.06 20.03 -12.73
N LEU A 63 13.25 19.49 -12.94
CA LEU A 63 13.39 18.08 -13.36
C LEU A 63 12.82 17.14 -12.33
N ALA A 64 13.17 17.30 -11.05
CA ALA A 64 12.66 16.48 -9.97
C ALA A 64 11.14 16.62 -9.82
N ALA A 65 10.60 17.85 -9.92
CA ALA A 65 9.17 18.12 -9.88
C ALA A 65 8.44 17.44 -11.03
N THR A 66 8.93 17.58 -12.27
CA THR A 66 8.35 16.91 -13.45
C THR A 66 8.37 15.39 -13.32
N GLN A 67 9.45 14.82 -12.78
CA GLN A 67 9.54 13.39 -12.52
C GLN A 67 8.54 12.96 -11.43
N PHE A 68 8.41 13.75 -10.37
CA PHE A 68 7.47 13.49 -9.28
C PHE A 68 6.01 13.50 -9.77
N GLU A 69 5.64 14.43 -10.63
CA GLU A 69 4.31 14.48 -11.26
C GLU A 69 4.00 13.24 -12.11
N LEU A 70 5.02 12.55 -12.61
CA LEU A 70 4.88 11.27 -13.32
C LEU A 70 4.78 10.06 -12.38
N SER A 71 5.00 10.26 -11.08
CA SER A 71 4.98 9.20 -10.08
C SER A 71 3.58 8.96 -9.52
N LYS A 72 3.33 7.75 -9.01
CA LYS A 72 2.12 7.45 -8.23
C LYS A 72 1.99 8.32 -6.97
N HIS A 73 3.09 8.82 -6.43
CA HIS A 73 3.06 9.74 -5.31
C HIS A 73 2.52 11.11 -5.70
N GLY A 74 2.80 11.57 -6.93
CA GLY A 74 2.39 12.90 -7.42
C GLY A 74 0.98 12.95 -7.99
N TYR A 75 0.52 11.87 -8.65
CA TYR A 75 -0.81 11.85 -9.27
C TYR A 75 -1.79 10.83 -8.67
N GLY A 76 -1.39 10.12 -7.62
CA GLY A 76 -2.26 9.18 -6.93
C GLY A 76 -3.35 9.91 -6.13
N GLU A 77 -4.53 9.30 -6.04
CA GLU A 77 -5.69 9.86 -5.34
C GLU A 77 -5.76 9.43 -3.87
N ALA A 78 -4.67 8.85 -3.34
CA ALA A 78 -4.66 8.22 -2.03
C ALA A 78 -5.04 9.17 -0.89
N ALA A 79 -4.65 10.44 -0.96
CA ALA A 79 -5.04 11.42 0.05
C ALA A 79 -6.53 11.76 -0.02
N PHE A 80 -7.08 11.87 -1.21
CA PHE A 80 -8.50 12.13 -1.42
C PHE A 80 -9.36 10.97 -0.91
N GLU A 81 -8.97 9.73 -1.24
CA GLU A 81 -9.70 8.53 -0.84
C GLU A 81 -9.60 8.25 0.66
N GLU A 82 -8.42 8.42 1.25
CA GLU A 82 -8.10 7.94 2.60
C GLU A 82 -7.95 9.07 3.65
N GLY A 83 -8.01 10.33 3.24
CA GLY A 83 -7.84 11.49 4.13
C GLY A 83 -8.86 11.59 5.26
N GLY A 84 -10.04 11.01 5.08
CA GLY A 84 -11.07 10.91 6.12
C GLY A 84 -10.83 9.83 7.18
N ASN A 85 -9.86 8.93 6.96
CA ASN A 85 -9.58 7.79 7.84
C ASN A 85 -8.27 7.99 8.61
N VAL A 86 -8.38 8.36 9.87
CA VAL A 86 -7.22 8.67 10.75
C VAL A 86 -6.18 7.55 10.87
N ILE A 87 -6.54 6.31 10.52
CA ILE A 87 -5.62 5.17 10.55
C ILE A 87 -4.78 5.12 9.24
N CYS A 88 -5.35 5.59 8.14
CA CYS A 88 -4.72 5.56 6.83
C CYS A 88 -3.83 6.78 6.58
N THR A 89 -4.20 7.92 7.14
CA THR A 89 -3.54 9.21 6.93
C THR A 89 -2.03 9.24 7.19
N PRO A 90 -1.44 8.52 8.17
CA PRO A 90 0.02 8.52 8.36
C PRO A 90 0.84 8.08 7.15
N CYS A 91 0.26 7.31 6.24
CA CYS A 91 0.91 6.86 5.00
C CYS A 91 0.34 7.54 3.75
N HIS A 92 -0.88 8.06 3.81
CA HIS A 92 -1.60 8.56 2.64
C HIS A 92 -1.71 10.07 2.56
N THR A 93 -1.30 10.81 3.61
CA THR A 93 -1.32 12.28 3.57
C THR A 93 -0.01 12.87 4.07
N SER A 94 0.37 14.02 3.51
CA SER A 94 1.60 14.71 3.85
C SER A 94 1.62 15.15 5.32
N GLN A 95 0.58 15.84 5.78
CA GLN A 95 0.52 16.42 7.12
C GLN A 95 0.53 15.36 8.21
N ALA A 96 -0.20 14.26 8.01
CA ALA A 96 -0.24 13.19 8.98
C ALA A 96 1.10 12.43 9.04
N PHE A 97 1.74 12.22 7.91
CA PHE A 97 3.09 11.65 7.85
C PHE A 97 4.10 12.51 8.61
N LEU A 98 4.10 13.80 8.34
CA LEU A 98 4.97 14.77 9.04
C LEU A 98 4.72 14.79 10.53
N TYR A 99 3.44 14.74 10.94
CA TYR A 99 3.07 14.72 12.35
C TYR A 99 3.63 13.48 13.07
N VAL A 100 3.45 12.27 12.52
CA VAL A 100 3.95 11.05 13.17
C VAL A 100 5.48 11.01 13.19
N CYS A 101 6.16 11.53 12.16
CA CYS A 101 7.61 11.63 12.14
C CYS A 101 8.14 12.65 13.13
N LYS A 102 7.58 13.87 13.14
CA LYS A 102 7.99 14.96 14.03
C LYS A 102 7.84 14.62 15.52
N ASN A 103 6.78 13.92 15.85
CA ASN A 103 6.46 13.55 17.23
C ASN A 103 6.99 12.17 17.62
N ASN A 104 7.74 11.49 16.72
CA ASN A 104 8.25 10.13 16.92
C ASN A 104 7.17 9.16 17.41
N ILE A 105 5.97 9.25 16.83
CA ILE A 105 4.85 8.41 17.23
C ILE A 105 5.14 6.98 16.75
N PRO A 106 5.28 6.02 17.67
CA PRO A 106 5.55 4.64 17.29
C PRO A 106 4.27 3.98 16.77
N ALA A 107 4.43 3.03 15.86
CA ALA A 107 3.34 2.16 15.41
C ALA A 107 3.03 1.10 16.47
N THR A 108 2.68 1.52 17.68
CA THR A 108 2.40 0.62 18.81
C THR A 108 0.92 0.54 19.10
N PHE A 109 0.52 -0.61 19.64
CA PHE A 109 -0.81 -0.84 20.15
C PHE A 109 -0.70 -1.07 21.66
N THR A 110 -1.40 -0.26 22.43
CA THR A 110 -1.37 -0.32 23.89
C THR A 110 -2.73 -0.77 24.40
N LEU A 111 -2.75 -1.76 25.29
CA LEU A 111 -3.98 -2.21 25.93
C LEU A 111 -4.52 -1.12 26.87
N SER A 112 -5.75 -0.67 26.64
CA SER A 112 -6.47 0.30 27.46
C SER A 112 -7.82 -0.29 27.86
N GLY A 113 -7.93 -0.78 29.08
CA GLY A 113 -9.09 -1.57 29.53
C GLY A 113 -9.13 -2.92 28.81
N THR A 114 -10.21 -3.18 28.09
CA THR A 114 -10.39 -4.39 27.28
C THR A 114 -10.10 -4.18 25.79
N ALA A 115 -9.68 -2.98 25.40
CA ALA A 115 -9.43 -2.61 24.02
C ALA A 115 -8.00 -2.06 23.85
N TYR A 116 -7.36 -2.37 22.75
CA TYR A 116 -6.09 -1.76 22.41
C TYR A 116 -6.29 -0.39 21.77
N VAL A 117 -5.40 0.53 22.00
CA VAL A 117 -5.35 1.84 21.35
C VAL A 117 -4.16 1.85 20.41
N ASN A 118 -4.41 2.14 19.14
CA ASN A 118 -3.35 2.39 18.18
C ASN A 118 -2.86 3.83 18.32
N ASN A 119 -1.60 3.99 18.72
CA ASN A 119 -0.98 5.32 18.87
C ASN A 119 -0.53 5.92 17.54
N TYR A 120 -0.48 5.11 16.46
CA TYR A 120 -0.11 5.57 15.12
C TYR A 120 -1.31 6.20 14.42
N ARG A 121 -1.83 7.26 15.02
CA ARG A 121 -2.98 8.02 14.53
C ARG A 121 -2.65 9.50 14.49
N THR A 122 -3.26 10.18 13.55
CA THR A 122 -3.23 11.63 13.52
C THR A 122 -4.46 12.23 14.18
N ILE A 123 -4.31 13.47 14.63
CA ILE A 123 -5.45 14.25 15.13
C ILE A 123 -6.28 14.67 13.91
N ALA A 124 -7.58 14.37 13.93
CA ALA A 124 -8.52 14.58 12.82
C ALA A 124 -8.81 16.08 12.49
N THR A 125 -8.09 17.01 13.08
CA THR A 125 -8.36 18.46 12.98
C THR A 125 -7.49 19.19 11.97
N GLU A 126 -6.51 18.52 11.34
CA GLU A 126 -5.63 19.14 10.37
C GLU A 126 -6.12 18.95 8.94
N SER A 127 -5.93 19.96 8.11
CA SER A 127 -6.15 19.84 6.68
C SER A 127 -5.18 18.81 6.11
N LEU A 128 -5.72 17.74 5.56
CA LEU A 128 -4.93 16.64 5.02
C LEU A 128 -4.80 16.82 3.51
N GLY A 129 -3.59 16.81 3.00
CA GLY A 129 -3.29 17.00 1.58
C GLY A 129 -2.39 15.89 1.04
N ASP A 130 -2.24 15.91 -0.27
CA ASP A 130 -1.48 14.91 -1.03
C ASP A 130 -0.03 14.82 -0.58
N ILE A 131 0.60 13.71 -0.96
CA ILE A 131 2.04 13.54 -0.83
C ILE A 131 2.73 14.59 -1.71
N THR A 132 3.68 15.30 -1.14
CA THR A 132 4.44 16.38 -1.79
C THR A 132 5.93 16.22 -1.58
N CYS A 133 6.73 17.07 -2.22
CA CYS A 133 8.17 17.12 -1.97
C CYS A 133 8.48 17.27 -0.48
N ALA A 134 7.72 18.10 0.24
CA ALA A 134 7.90 18.34 1.67
C ALA A 134 7.56 17.14 2.55
N THR A 135 6.81 16.16 2.06
CA THR A 135 6.55 14.92 2.79
C THR A 135 7.85 14.16 3.05
N CYS A 136 8.69 14.06 2.01
CA CYS A 136 9.98 13.36 2.10
C CYS A 136 11.12 14.28 2.54
N HIS A 137 11.04 15.57 2.24
CA HIS A 137 12.09 16.58 2.43
C HIS A 137 11.70 17.70 3.41
N SER A 138 11.04 17.38 4.52
CA SER A 138 10.52 18.36 5.48
C SER A 138 11.60 18.99 6.36
N SER A 139 12.76 18.37 6.47
CA SER A 139 13.91 18.92 7.19
C SER A 139 14.72 19.92 6.36
N LEU A 140 14.29 20.21 5.13
CA LEU A 140 14.90 21.24 4.30
C LEU A 140 15.03 22.55 5.08
N HIS A 141 16.25 23.06 5.12
CA HIS A 141 16.57 24.39 5.67
C HIS A 141 16.47 24.55 7.19
N THR A 142 16.40 23.49 7.97
CA THR A 142 16.52 23.60 9.43
C THR A 142 17.96 23.84 9.85
N THR A 143 18.92 23.32 9.09
CA THR A 143 20.35 23.56 9.28
C THR A 143 21.04 23.61 7.91
N TYR A 144 21.47 24.81 7.52
CA TYR A 144 22.31 24.97 6.33
C TYR A 144 23.75 24.58 6.63
N SER A 145 24.13 23.36 6.40
CA SER A 145 25.53 23.00 6.30
C SER A 145 25.85 22.49 4.89
N LYS A 146 27.09 22.71 4.44
CA LYS A 146 27.53 22.17 3.14
C LYS A 146 27.48 20.64 3.04
N ASN A 147 27.23 19.96 4.13
CA ASN A 147 27.15 18.50 4.25
C ASN A 147 25.71 18.00 4.47
N ASP A 148 24.73 18.91 4.57
CA ASP A 148 23.33 18.60 4.83
C ASP A 148 22.51 18.64 3.52
N PHE A 149 22.88 17.75 2.61
CA PHE A 149 22.24 17.62 1.29
C PHE A 149 21.21 16.48 1.21
N SER A 150 20.95 15.81 2.32
CA SER A 150 19.93 14.77 2.40
C SER A 150 18.89 15.07 3.46
N PRO A 151 18.15 16.17 3.34
CA PRO A 151 17.18 16.56 4.35
C PRO A 151 15.93 15.70 4.21
N LEU A 152 16.03 14.44 4.56
CA LEU A 152 14.89 13.54 4.62
C LEU A 152 14.14 13.79 5.94
N THR A 153 12.83 13.67 5.87
CA THR A 153 11.92 13.83 7.01
C THR A 153 12.28 12.88 8.15
N THR A 154 12.71 11.67 7.83
CA THR A 154 13.19 10.68 8.78
C THR A 154 14.12 9.68 8.12
N VAL A 155 15.09 9.19 8.88
CA VAL A 155 15.93 8.03 8.56
C VAL A 155 15.85 6.97 9.66
N ALA A 156 14.96 7.17 10.63
CA ALA A 156 14.80 6.30 11.77
C ALA A 156 14.24 4.93 11.35
N ALA A 157 14.65 3.89 12.08
CA ALA A 157 14.07 2.57 11.97
C ALA A 157 12.54 2.59 12.13
N VAL A 158 11.86 1.67 11.50
CA VAL A 158 10.40 1.65 11.37
C VAL A 158 9.81 0.51 12.17
N SER A 159 9.09 0.82 13.23
CA SER A 159 8.25 -0.14 13.93
C SER A 159 7.09 -0.57 13.03
N MET A 160 6.91 -1.87 12.83
CA MET A 160 5.90 -2.39 11.90
C MET A 160 4.50 -2.30 12.50
N THR A 161 3.58 -1.66 11.78
CA THR A 161 2.18 -1.52 12.21
C THR A 161 1.48 -2.86 12.32
N MET A 162 1.75 -3.79 11.40
CA MET A 162 1.10 -5.10 11.37
C MET A 162 1.32 -5.92 12.66
N TRP A 163 2.50 -5.80 13.27
CA TRP A 163 2.87 -6.53 14.49
C TRP A 163 2.82 -5.64 15.73
N GLY A 164 2.05 -4.57 15.70
CA GLY A 164 1.89 -3.65 16.82
C GLY A 164 3.19 -3.04 17.33
N GLY A 165 4.18 -2.87 16.45
CA GLY A 165 5.49 -2.34 16.78
C GLY A 165 6.46 -3.34 17.42
N THR A 166 6.07 -4.60 17.60
CA THR A 166 6.95 -5.64 18.17
C THR A 166 8.06 -6.10 17.22
N LYS A 167 7.92 -5.81 15.92
CA LYS A 167 8.97 -6.02 14.92
C LYS A 167 9.37 -4.68 14.31
N GLU A 168 10.66 -4.55 14.03
CA GLU A 168 11.25 -3.33 13.48
C GLU A 168 11.98 -3.62 12.18
N ILE A 169 11.83 -2.72 11.21
CA ILE A 169 12.61 -2.68 9.97
C ILE A 169 13.65 -1.58 10.11
N ASN A 170 14.91 -1.92 9.87
CA ASN A 170 16.01 -0.98 9.75
C ASN A 170 16.85 -1.37 8.55
N LEU A 171 17.03 -0.43 7.62
CA LEU A 171 17.82 -0.59 6.40
C LEU A 171 19.01 0.37 6.46
N PRO A 172 20.16 -0.06 7.02
CA PRO A 172 21.29 0.83 7.28
C PRO A 172 22.23 1.02 6.08
N ALA A 173 22.08 0.27 4.99
CA ALA A 173 23.03 0.26 3.87
C ALA A 173 23.25 1.66 3.24
N ASP A 174 22.24 2.52 3.26
CA ASP A 174 22.27 3.90 2.74
C ASP A 174 22.22 4.96 3.85
N GLY A 175 22.65 4.63 5.04
CA GLY A 175 22.53 5.51 6.20
C GLY A 175 21.10 5.63 6.73
N GLY A 176 20.23 4.71 6.40
CA GLY A 176 18.83 4.67 6.84
C GLY A 176 17.88 5.45 5.93
N GLN A 177 18.32 5.98 4.79
CA GLN A 177 17.46 6.75 3.90
C GLN A 177 16.28 5.94 3.37
N SER A 178 16.47 4.66 3.11
CA SER A 178 15.43 3.72 2.72
C SER A 178 14.34 3.54 3.80
N ASN A 179 14.62 3.85 5.07
CA ASN A 179 13.62 3.78 6.12
C ASN A 179 12.49 4.80 5.92
N LEU A 180 12.76 5.92 5.25
CA LEU A 180 11.72 6.86 4.83
C LEU A 180 10.64 6.17 3.97
N CYS A 181 11.08 5.40 2.97
CA CYS A 181 10.17 4.65 2.09
C CYS A 181 9.37 3.61 2.88
N VAL A 182 10.05 2.90 3.77
CA VAL A 182 9.46 1.84 4.59
C VAL A 182 8.37 2.36 5.53
N LYS A 183 8.41 3.64 5.95
CA LYS A 183 7.35 4.23 6.78
C LYS A 183 5.96 4.02 6.20
N CYS A 184 5.82 4.08 4.87
CA CYS A 184 4.56 3.84 4.16
C CYS A 184 4.53 2.46 3.50
N HIS A 185 5.66 1.99 2.93
CA HIS A 185 5.74 0.72 2.23
C HIS A 185 5.94 -0.47 3.18
N GLN A 186 4.99 -0.65 4.10
CA GLN A 186 4.95 -1.72 5.07
C GLN A 186 3.54 -2.34 5.17
N PRO A 187 3.41 -3.59 5.62
CA PRO A 187 2.10 -4.19 5.83
C PRO A 187 1.37 -3.50 6.99
N ARG A 188 0.08 -3.30 6.84
CA ARG A 188 -0.80 -2.87 7.94
C ARG A 188 -1.33 -4.08 8.72
N PRO A 189 -1.93 -3.89 9.90
CA PRO A 189 -2.61 -4.96 10.62
C PRO A 189 -3.58 -5.72 9.74
N PHE A 190 -3.54 -7.05 9.81
CA PHE A 190 -4.36 -7.94 8.99
C PHE A 190 -5.85 -7.77 9.26
N VAL A 191 -6.23 -7.55 10.49
CA VAL A 191 -7.59 -7.21 10.90
C VAL A 191 -7.71 -5.73 11.16
N ASN A 192 -8.89 -5.16 10.96
CA ASN A 192 -9.12 -3.73 11.03
C ASN A 192 -8.70 -3.16 12.38
N ALA A 193 -7.66 -2.36 12.37
CA ALA A 193 -6.98 -1.81 13.53
C ALA A 193 -7.75 -0.68 14.22
N SER A 194 -9.03 -0.48 13.94
CA SER A 194 -9.78 0.61 14.60
C SER A 194 -9.95 0.37 16.09
N THR A 195 -9.84 -0.86 16.53
CA THR A 195 -10.16 -1.22 17.90
C THR A 195 -9.09 -1.97 18.63
N THR A 196 -8.08 -2.57 17.96
CA THR A 196 -7.14 -3.37 18.70
C THR A 196 -6.35 -4.24 17.81
N ASN A 197 -5.17 -4.45 17.63
CA ASN A 197 -5.01 -5.85 17.47
C ASN A 197 -3.68 -6.22 16.98
N VAL A 198 -3.03 -6.63 17.95
CA VAL A 198 -1.80 -7.38 17.82
C VAL A 198 -2.21 -8.82 17.56
N MET A 199 -1.96 -9.34 16.38
CA MET A 199 -1.94 -10.78 16.19
C MET A 199 -0.85 -11.38 17.06
N ASP A 200 -1.15 -12.47 17.73
CA ASP A 200 -0.15 -13.23 18.46
C ASP A 200 0.73 -14.02 17.47
N TYR A 201 1.86 -13.40 17.13
CA TYR A 201 2.84 -13.99 16.22
C TYR A 201 3.39 -15.33 16.75
N VAL A 202 3.60 -15.43 18.07
CA VAL A 202 4.16 -16.63 18.71
C VAL A 202 3.15 -17.77 18.58
N GLU A 203 1.89 -17.50 18.90
CA GLU A 203 0.81 -18.49 18.76
C GLU A 203 0.68 -18.99 17.31
N LEU A 204 0.71 -18.10 16.32
CA LEU A 204 0.65 -18.48 14.90
C LEU A 204 1.77 -19.45 14.51
N THR A 205 2.98 -19.25 15.02
CA THR A 205 4.16 -20.02 14.62
C THR A 205 4.38 -21.29 15.44
N THR A 206 3.96 -21.32 16.71
CA THR A 206 4.22 -22.45 17.63
C THR A 206 3.05 -23.41 17.75
N ASN A 207 1.83 -22.98 17.42
CA ASN A 207 0.61 -23.79 17.50
C ASN A 207 -0.13 -23.82 16.15
N PRO A 208 0.44 -24.39 15.08
CA PRO A 208 -0.11 -24.32 13.73
C PRO A 208 -1.51 -24.94 13.58
N THR A 209 -1.84 -25.93 14.41
CA THR A 209 -3.16 -26.61 14.42
C THR A 209 -4.18 -25.93 15.31
N GLY A 210 -3.77 -24.93 16.09
CA GLY A 210 -4.68 -24.11 16.89
C GLY A 210 -5.70 -23.39 16.01
N SER A 211 -6.85 -23.03 16.60
CA SER A 211 -7.88 -22.28 15.90
C SER A 211 -7.51 -20.81 15.86
N ALA A 212 -7.26 -20.29 14.67
CA ALA A 212 -7.12 -18.85 14.44
C ALA A 212 -8.49 -18.16 14.39
N TYR A 213 -9.49 -18.87 13.86
CA TYR A 213 -10.83 -18.36 13.67
C TYR A 213 -11.81 -19.52 13.42
N ASP A 214 -12.83 -19.64 14.23
CA ASP A 214 -13.84 -20.70 14.12
C ASP A 214 -15.21 -20.22 13.62
N GLY A 215 -15.34 -18.92 13.31
CA GLY A 215 -16.58 -18.31 12.82
C GLY A 215 -17.66 -18.08 13.89
N THR A 216 -17.47 -18.57 15.10
CA THR A 216 -18.47 -18.50 16.19
C THR A 216 -17.98 -17.73 17.38
N SER A 217 -16.68 -17.75 17.65
CA SER A 217 -16.01 -17.10 18.77
C SER A 217 -14.95 -16.10 18.29
N GLU A 218 -14.39 -15.41 19.24
CA GLU A 218 -13.23 -14.55 18.99
C GLU A 218 -12.02 -15.41 18.60
N SER A 219 -11.22 -14.90 17.67
CA SER A 219 -9.99 -15.57 17.32
C SER A 219 -9.04 -15.57 18.52
N PRO A 220 -8.48 -16.71 18.91
CA PRO A 220 -7.49 -16.77 20.00
C PRO A 220 -6.19 -16.04 19.66
N ASN A 221 -5.93 -15.77 18.37
CA ASN A 221 -4.70 -15.16 17.89
C ASN A 221 -4.81 -13.68 17.60
N THR A 222 -5.97 -13.12 17.82
CA THR A 222 -6.21 -11.69 17.69
C THR A 222 -6.96 -11.24 18.93
N THR A 223 -6.66 -10.05 19.37
CA THR A 223 -7.46 -9.40 20.38
C THR A 223 -8.66 -8.70 19.75
N ASP A 224 -8.79 -8.80 18.43
CA ASP A 224 -9.91 -8.29 17.67
C ASP A 224 -10.98 -9.37 17.50
N LYS A 225 -12.15 -8.97 17.84
CA LYS A 225 -13.38 -9.73 17.65
C LYS A 225 -13.92 -9.61 16.23
N THR A 226 -13.30 -8.81 15.39
CA THR A 226 -13.70 -8.66 14.00
C THR A 226 -13.32 -9.89 13.19
N ARG A 227 -14.35 -10.48 12.61
CA ARG A 227 -14.24 -11.69 11.80
C ARG A 227 -13.70 -11.37 10.41
N PRO A 228 -12.86 -12.25 9.83
CA PRO A 228 -12.35 -12.03 8.49
C PRO A 228 -13.47 -11.78 7.48
N GLY A 229 -13.35 -10.70 6.73
CA GLY A 229 -14.22 -10.35 5.61
C GLY A 229 -13.45 -10.37 4.30
N TYR A 230 -14.12 -10.12 3.18
CA TYR A 230 -13.50 -10.07 1.86
C TYR A 230 -12.21 -9.22 1.84
N ARG A 231 -12.29 -8.00 2.36
CA ARG A 231 -11.16 -7.06 2.39
C ARG A 231 -10.18 -7.22 3.55
N THR A 232 -10.17 -8.36 4.24
CA THR A 232 -9.19 -8.63 5.28
C THR A 232 -7.85 -8.98 4.62
N HIS A 233 -6.88 -8.08 4.67
CA HIS A 233 -5.58 -8.24 4.03
C HIS A 233 -4.48 -7.36 4.64
N THR A 234 -3.22 -7.73 4.37
CA THR A 234 -2.01 -7.03 4.84
C THR A 234 -1.78 -5.66 4.18
N HIS A 235 -2.68 -5.20 3.32
CA HIS A 235 -2.55 -4.02 2.50
C HIS A 235 -1.65 -4.22 1.26
N TYR A 236 -1.53 -3.16 0.46
CA TYR A 236 -0.67 -3.11 -0.73
C TYR A 236 0.69 -2.51 -0.39
N GLY A 237 1.68 -2.73 -1.26
CA GLY A 237 2.97 -2.06 -1.14
C GLY A 237 3.79 -2.50 0.07
N THR A 238 3.83 -3.79 0.38
CA THR A 238 4.58 -4.37 1.49
C THR A 238 6.09 -4.46 1.25
N ALA A 239 6.58 -3.77 0.24
CA ALA A 239 7.93 -3.86 -0.30
C ALA A 239 9.04 -3.72 0.74
N GLY A 240 8.91 -2.77 1.68
CA GLY A 240 9.92 -2.56 2.72
C GLY A 240 10.08 -3.74 3.67
N ALA A 241 8.99 -4.41 4.02
CA ALA A 241 9.03 -5.61 4.86
C ALA A 241 9.70 -6.79 4.14
N VAL A 242 9.32 -7.03 2.89
CA VAL A 242 9.89 -8.11 2.08
C VAL A 242 11.37 -7.85 1.80
N PHE A 243 11.74 -6.62 1.40
CA PHE A 243 13.13 -6.23 1.17
C PHE A 243 14.00 -6.44 2.41
N ALA A 244 13.51 -6.05 3.58
CA ALA A 244 14.20 -6.25 4.85
C ALA A 244 14.26 -7.72 5.33
N GLY A 245 13.51 -8.62 4.70
CA GLY A 245 13.37 -10.00 5.15
C GLY A 245 12.66 -10.11 6.50
N LYS A 246 11.61 -9.32 6.69
CA LYS A 246 10.84 -9.25 7.94
C LYS A 246 9.35 -9.12 7.65
N GLY A 247 8.54 -9.46 8.65
CA GLY A 247 7.11 -9.19 8.63
C GLY A 247 6.22 -10.36 8.25
N GLY A 248 6.74 -11.40 7.61
CA GLY A 248 5.99 -12.63 7.38
C GLY A 248 5.85 -13.48 8.64
N VAL A 249 4.99 -14.47 8.59
CA VAL A 249 4.85 -15.52 9.62
C VAL A 249 5.86 -16.62 9.30
N GLU A 250 6.92 -16.68 10.09
CA GLU A 250 8.05 -17.58 9.86
C GLU A 250 7.79 -18.95 10.50
N PHE A 251 7.03 -19.79 9.83
CA PHE A 251 6.77 -21.15 10.27
C PHE A 251 8.04 -21.98 10.35
N PRO A 252 8.18 -22.89 11.33
CA PRO A 252 9.22 -23.90 11.29
C PRO A 252 9.17 -24.69 9.97
N GLY A 253 10.33 -24.88 9.34
CA GLY A 253 10.38 -25.59 8.06
C GLY A 253 11.81 -25.85 7.59
N SER A 254 11.94 -26.57 6.48
CA SER A 254 13.23 -26.96 5.92
C SER A 254 13.95 -25.81 5.18
N THR A 255 13.25 -24.75 4.82
CA THR A 255 13.83 -23.60 4.12
C THR A 255 14.19 -22.51 5.12
N ALA A 256 15.47 -22.21 5.23
CA ALA A 256 15.98 -21.21 6.15
C ALA A 256 15.54 -19.79 5.72
N TYR A 257 15.14 -18.98 6.68
CA TYR A 257 14.83 -17.56 6.48
C TYR A 257 16.12 -16.77 6.41
N THR A 258 16.57 -16.49 5.19
CA THR A 258 17.78 -15.72 4.90
C THR A 258 17.48 -14.64 3.88
N ASN A 259 18.34 -13.64 3.81
CA ASN A 259 18.19 -12.54 2.87
C ASN A 259 19.06 -12.73 1.62
N THR A 260 18.64 -12.12 0.52
CA THR A 260 19.52 -11.88 -0.64
C THR A 260 20.54 -10.79 -0.32
N ALA A 261 21.59 -10.67 -1.14
CA ALA A 261 22.57 -9.61 -0.99
C ALA A 261 21.95 -8.19 -1.07
N HIS A 262 20.84 -8.03 -1.79
CA HIS A 262 20.14 -6.74 -1.92
C HIS A 262 19.88 -6.08 -0.55
N THR A 263 19.37 -6.83 0.42
CA THR A 263 19.10 -6.31 1.76
C THR A 263 20.32 -5.70 2.47
N ALA A 264 21.51 -6.20 2.16
CA ALA A 264 22.74 -5.78 2.82
C ALA A 264 23.49 -4.65 2.09
N ILE A 265 23.36 -4.58 0.75
CA ILE A 265 24.22 -3.71 -0.08
C ILE A 265 23.46 -2.74 -0.98
N ALA A 266 22.15 -2.92 -1.15
CA ALA A 266 21.34 -2.04 -1.99
C ALA A 266 20.37 -1.21 -1.15
N SER A 267 19.90 -0.12 -1.73
CA SER A 267 18.86 0.75 -1.19
C SER A 267 17.63 0.78 -2.11
N CYS A 268 16.53 1.33 -1.61
CA CYS A 268 15.35 1.59 -2.42
C CYS A 268 15.69 2.53 -3.58
N GLN A 269 16.49 3.56 -3.30
CA GLN A 269 16.89 4.58 -4.25
C GLN A 269 17.74 4.03 -5.38
N ASP A 270 18.65 3.10 -5.12
CA ASP A 270 19.54 2.52 -6.14
C ASP A 270 18.74 1.97 -7.34
N CYS A 271 17.60 1.34 -7.05
CA CYS A 271 16.75 0.74 -8.08
C CYS A 271 15.64 1.68 -8.55
N HIS A 272 14.95 2.36 -7.61
CA HIS A 272 13.77 3.14 -7.91
C HIS A 272 14.07 4.57 -8.34
N MET A 273 15.22 5.12 -7.93
CA MET A 273 15.67 6.47 -8.28
C MET A 273 16.96 6.48 -9.12
N GLY A 274 17.30 5.37 -9.77
CA GLY A 274 18.42 5.32 -10.72
C GLY A 274 18.28 6.35 -11.85
N VAL A 275 19.24 6.38 -12.77
CA VAL A 275 19.22 7.34 -13.88
C VAL A 275 17.89 7.29 -14.63
N GLN A 276 17.24 8.46 -14.77
CA GLN A 276 15.95 8.54 -15.41
C GLN A 276 16.03 8.20 -16.92
N ALA A 277 15.09 7.36 -17.37
CA ALA A 277 14.82 7.20 -18.79
C ALA A 277 13.30 6.99 -19.00
N GLY A 278 12.70 7.89 -19.73
CA GLY A 278 11.26 7.89 -19.92
C GLY A 278 10.50 8.08 -18.61
N ARG A 279 9.66 7.10 -18.27
CA ARG A 279 8.83 7.12 -17.07
C ARG A 279 9.41 6.26 -15.92
N ALA A 280 10.69 5.97 -15.93
CA ALA A 280 11.37 5.20 -14.90
C ALA A 280 12.64 5.91 -14.42
N GLY A 281 13.03 5.66 -13.16
CA GLY A 281 14.16 6.30 -12.50
C GLY A 281 13.86 7.71 -11.97
N GLY A 282 14.81 8.29 -11.24
CA GLY A 282 14.64 9.58 -10.58
C GLY A 282 13.42 9.64 -9.67
N HIS A 283 12.80 10.78 -9.52
CA HIS A 283 11.59 10.97 -8.70
C HIS A 283 10.32 10.41 -9.33
N THR A 284 10.40 9.65 -10.42
CA THR A 284 9.27 8.83 -10.87
C THR A 284 9.05 7.62 -9.96
N PHE A 285 10.06 7.22 -9.20
CA PHE A 285 10.09 6.04 -8.31
C PHE A 285 9.74 4.72 -9.02
N ASN A 286 9.76 4.69 -10.33
CA ASN A 286 9.42 3.51 -11.12
C ASN A 286 10.69 2.81 -11.59
N ALA A 287 10.93 1.60 -11.09
CA ALA A 287 12.06 0.77 -11.50
C ALA A 287 11.76 -0.12 -12.71
N THR A 288 10.50 -0.29 -13.10
CA THR A 288 10.08 -1.24 -14.13
C THR A 288 10.63 -0.86 -15.51
N GLY A 289 11.34 -1.78 -16.15
CA GLY A 289 11.93 -1.58 -17.47
C GLY A 289 13.26 -0.81 -17.47
N LYS A 290 13.76 -0.43 -16.29
CA LYS A 290 15.04 0.23 -16.10
C LYS A 290 15.97 -0.60 -15.24
N PHE A 291 17.14 -0.90 -15.78
CA PHE A 291 18.13 -1.74 -15.12
C PHE A 291 19.43 -1.00 -14.79
N ASP A 292 19.48 0.32 -14.96
CA ASP A 292 20.70 1.10 -14.69
C ASP A 292 21.08 1.01 -13.20
N GLY A 293 20.11 1.08 -12.29
CA GLY A 293 20.35 0.85 -10.86
C GLY A 293 20.85 -0.56 -10.56
N CYS A 294 20.36 -1.56 -11.29
CA CYS A 294 20.82 -2.94 -11.14
C CYS A 294 22.25 -3.14 -11.65
N ASN A 295 22.65 -2.38 -12.66
CA ASN A 295 23.97 -2.44 -13.29
C ASN A 295 24.98 -1.47 -12.66
N ALA A 296 24.65 -0.85 -11.54
CA ALA A 296 25.60 -0.02 -10.80
C ALA A 296 26.88 -0.79 -10.45
N SER A 297 27.97 -0.06 -10.28
CA SER A 297 29.27 -0.66 -9.97
C SER A 297 29.21 -1.58 -8.76
N GLY A 298 29.67 -2.80 -8.91
CA GLY A 298 29.65 -3.80 -7.83
C GLY A 298 28.37 -4.62 -7.71
N CYS A 299 27.35 -4.34 -8.54
CA CYS A 299 26.09 -5.08 -8.58
C CYS A 299 26.04 -6.05 -9.77
N HIS A 300 25.00 -5.98 -10.59
CA HIS A 300 24.89 -6.83 -11.78
C HIS A 300 25.65 -6.23 -12.95
N THR A 301 26.10 -7.09 -13.86
CA THR A 301 26.68 -6.66 -15.13
C THR A 301 25.85 -7.18 -16.30
N GLY A 302 25.48 -6.29 -17.22
CA GLY A 302 24.77 -6.67 -18.44
C GLY A 302 23.31 -7.00 -18.28
N LEU A 303 22.65 -6.57 -17.20
CA LEU A 303 21.20 -6.67 -17.03
C LEU A 303 20.51 -5.56 -17.82
N THR A 304 20.21 -5.83 -19.09
CA THR A 304 19.72 -4.80 -20.03
C THR A 304 18.28 -5.03 -20.50
N ALA A 305 17.70 -6.20 -20.21
CA ALA A 305 16.38 -6.56 -20.70
C ALA A 305 15.56 -7.34 -19.67
N SER A 306 14.25 -7.14 -19.71
CA SER A 306 13.30 -7.89 -18.91
C SER A 306 13.21 -9.39 -19.27
N SER A 307 13.85 -9.82 -20.34
CA SER A 307 14.02 -11.23 -20.71
C SER A 307 15.23 -11.90 -20.05
N SER A 308 16.08 -11.14 -19.35
CA SER A 308 17.24 -11.69 -18.65
C SER A 308 16.82 -12.74 -17.60
N PRO A 309 17.51 -13.90 -17.51
CA PRO A 309 17.25 -14.91 -16.49
C PRO A 309 17.31 -14.37 -15.05
N PHE A 310 18.16 -13.40 -14.76
CA PHE A 310 18.23 -12.74 -13.44
C PHE A 310 16.93 -12.04 -13.06
N TRP A 311 16.14 -11.61 -14.05
CA TRP A 311 14.83 -10.99 -13.85
C TRP A 311 13.68 -11.98 -13.93
N THR A 312 13.71 -12.90 -14.90
CA THR A 312 12.58 -13.79 -15.21
C THR A 312 12.49 -14.98 -14.26
N THR A 313 13.64 -15.59 -13.92
CA THR A 313 13.66 -16.82 -13.11
C THR A 313 13.07 -16.62 -11.71
N PRO A 314 13.54 -15.65 -10.87
CA PRO A 314 12.99 -15.47 -9.54
C PRO A 314 11.50 -15.12 -9.59
N ARG A 315 11.07 -14.36 -10.57
CA ARG A 315 9.67 -13.98 -10.73
C ARG A 315 8.78 -15.17 -11.11
N ALA A 316 9.26 -16.06 -11.96
CA ALA A 316 8.55 -17.29 -12.32
C ALA A 316 8.45 -18.25 -11.12
N ASP A 317 9.52 -18.42 -10.38
CA ASP A 317 9.55 -19.29 -9.20
C ASP A 317 8.59 -18.80 -8.11
N VAL A 318 8.59 -17.49 -7.83
CA VAL A 318 7.69 -16.89 -6.84
C VAL A 318 6.23 -17.00 -7.29
N LYS A 319 5.94 -16.76 -8.58
CA LYS A 319 4.58 -16.96 -9.12
C LYS A 319 4.10 -18.39 -8.91
N LYS A 320 4.95 -19.37 -9.27
CA LYS A 320 4.62 -20.76 -9.07
C LYS A 320 4.37 -21.08 -7.59
N ALA A 321 5.21 -20.59 -6.70
CA ALA A 321 5.05 -20.84 -5.26
C ALA A 321 3.78 -20.18 -4.68
N LEU A 322 3.39 -19.00 -5.17
CA LEU A 322 2.11 -18.37 -4.83
C LEU A 322 0.92 -19.23 -5.31
N ASP A 323 0.96 -19.75 -6.55
CA ASP A 323 -0.07 -20.64 -7.07
C ASP A 323 -0.16 -21.94 -6.26
N ASP A 324 0.99 -22.54 -5.94
CA ASP A 324 1.06 -23.77 -5.15
C ASP A 324 0.49 -23.55 -3.73
N LEU A 325 0.80 -22.41 -3.10
CA LEU A 325 0.26 -22.06 -1.78
C LEU A 325 -1.26 -21.81 -1.84
N ALA A 326 -1.73 -21.05 -2.82
CA ALA A 326 -3.16 -20.79 -3.00
C ALA A 326 -3.94 -22.09 -3.21
N ALA A 327 -3.39 -23.05 -3.99
CA ALA A 327 -4.00 -24.34 -4.22
C ALA A 327 -4.18 -25.19 -2.96
N LYS A 328 -3.32 -25.00 -1.96
CA LYS A 328 -3.42 -25.65 -0.64
C LYS A 328 -4.33 -24.94 0.35
N LEU A 329 -4.56 -23.63 0.18
CA LEU A 329 -5.42 -22.84 1.06
C LEU A 329 -6.88 -23.11 0.79
N LYS A 330 -7.37 -24.26 1.27
CA LYS A 330 -8.76 -24.73 1.10
C LYS A 330 -9.38 -25.20 2.41
N ILE A 331 -10.70 -25.11 2.48
CA ILE A 331 -11.53 -25.71 3.51
C ILE A 331 -12.61 -26.55 2.80
N ASN A 332 -12.61 -27.85 3.00
CA ASN A 332 -13.57 -28.78 2.37
C ASN A 332 -13.65 -28.61 0.83
N GLY A 333 -12.51 -28.37 0.18
CA GLY A 333 -12.43 -28.16 -1.27
C GLY A 333 -12.74 -26.75 -1.76
N VAL A 334 -13.24 -25.87 -0.89
CA VAL A 334 -13.51 -24.45 -1.19
C VAL A 334 -12.24 -23.63 -0.99
N ASP A 335 -11.89 -22.81 -1.97
CA ASP A 335 -10.73 -21.91 -1.86
C ASP A 335 -10.94 -20.87 -0.76
N ILE A 336 -9.94 -20.66 0.07
CA ILE A 336 -9.93 -19.61 1.09
C ILE A 336 -9.68 -18.24 0.45
N LEU A 337 -8.82 -18.23 -0.58
CA LEU A 337 -8.53 -17.01 -1.33
C LEU A 337 -9.54 -16.80 -2.45
N ASN A 338 -9.94 -15.57 -2.66
CA ASN A 338 -10.88 -15.21 -3.72
C ASN A 338 -10.24 -15.34 -5.10
N ARG A 339 -10.98 -15.91 -6.04
CA ARG A 339 -10.65 -15.89 -7.46
C ARG A 339 -11.24 -14.65 -8.10
N ASN A 340 -10.42 -13.91 -8.79
CA ASN A 340 -10.86 -12.76 -9.56
C ASN A 340 -10.16 -12.75 -10.93
N PRO A 341 -10.75 -13.35 -11.95
CA PRO A 341 -10.17 -13.42 -13.28
C PRO A 341 -9.96 -12.06 -13.95
N ASP A 342 -10.68 -11.04 -13.52
CA ASP A 342 -10.66 -9.68 -14.10
C ASP A 342 -10.03 -8.62 -13.20
N GLY A 343 -9.53 -8.99 -12.00
CA GLY A 343 -8.96 -8.06 -11.05
C GLY A 343 -7.57 -7.52 -11.44
N GLU A 344 -7.19 -6.37 -10.90
CA GLU A 344 -5.88 -5.73 -11.14
C GLU A 344 -4.68 -6.62 -10.78
N SER A 345 -4.80 -7.45 -9.75
CA SER A 345 -3.80 -8.44 -9.37
C SER A 345 -3.52 -9.48 -10.46
N ASN A 346 -4.40 -9.61 -11.44
CA ASN A 346 -4.18 -10.47 -12.59
C ASN A 346 -2.97 -10.08 -13.44
N LEU A 347 -2.56 -8.82 -13.41
CA LEU A 347 -1.33 -8.37 -14.06
C LEU A 347 -0.11 -9.13 -13.54
N TRP A 348 -0.12 -9.50 -12.26
CA TRP A 348 0.98 -10.19 -11.60
C TRP A 348 0.89 -11.70 -11.69
N LEU A 349 -0.33 -12.23 -11.70
CA LEU A 349 -0.63 -13.66 -11.84
C LEU A 349 -1.12 -14.03 -13.26
N ALA A 350 -0.91 -13.17 -14.24
CA ALA A 350 -1.48 -13.26 -15.59
C ALA A 350 -1.12 -14.55 -16.36
N SER A 351 -0.14 -15.32 -15.91
CA SER A 351 0.18 -16.64 -16.50
C SER A 351 -0.41 -17.81 -15.71
N SER A 352 -1.06 -17.54 -14.58
CA SER A 352 -1.68 -18.56 -13.74
C SER A 352 -3.06 -18.94 -14.29
N THR A 353 -3.40 -20.22 -14.25
CA THR A 353 -4.76 -20.69 -14.50
C THR A 353 -5.69 -20.38 -13.33
N ASN A 354 -5.11 -20.11 -12.14
CA ASN A 354 -5.80 -19.78 -10.91
C ASN A 354 -5.51 -18.34 -10.55
N LYS A 355 -6.39 -17.43 -10.91
CA LYS A 355 -6.21 -15.99 -10.73
C LYS A 355 -6.73 -15.57 -9.35
N TYR A 356 -5.91 -15.66 -8.34
CA TYR A 356 -6.22 -15.18 -6.98
C TYR A 356 -5.81 -13.73 -6.81
N ASP A 357 -6.68 -12.92 -6.21
CA ASP A 357 -6.45 -11.48 -5.98
C ASP A 357 -5.86 -11.17 -4.59
N GLY A 358 -5.68 -12.20 -3.77
CA GLY A 358 -5.18 -12.06 -2.41
C GLY A 358 -6.22 -11.58 -1.39
N TYR A 359 -7.47 -11.36 -1.79
CA TYR A 359 -8.58 -11.17 -0.86
C TYR A 359 -9.11 -12.53 -0.39
N LEU A 360 -9.94 -12.52 0.66
CA LEU A 360 -10.58 -13.74 1.14
C LEU A 360 -11.85 -14.03 0.35
N ASN A 361 -12.10 -15.30 0.09
CA ASN A 361 -13.32 -15.78 -0.57
C ASN A 361 -14.53 -15.75 0.39
N VAL A 362 -14.86 -14.56 0.86
CA VAL A 362 -16.00 -14.27 1.71
C VAL A 362 -17.00 -13.46 0.91
N TYR A 363 -18.28 -13.79 1.04
CA TYR A 363 -19.36 -13.13 0.32
C TYR A 363 -19.38 -11.62 0.58
N ASP A 364 -19.19 -10.84 -0.46
CA ASP A 364 -19.27 -9.37 -0.42
C ASP A 364 -19.89 -8.87 -1.74
N PRO A 365 -21.22 -8.79 -1.83
CA PRO A 365 -21.89 -8.41 -3.07
C PRO A 365 -21.68 -6.96 -3.48
N ILE A 366 -21.07 -6.14 -2.61
CA ILE A 366 -20.82 -4.73 -2.85
C ILE A 366 -19.43 -4.55 -3.49
N ASN A 367 -18.41 -5.11 -2.85
CA ASN A 367 -17.02 -4.97 -3.33
C ASN A 367 -16.58 -6.10 -4.28
N ASN A 368 -17.27 -7.23 -4.29
CA ASN A 368 -17.01 -8.38 -5.14
C ASN A 368 -18.33 -8.96 -5.69
N PRO A 369 -19.04 -8.24 -6.56
CA PRO A 369 -20.37 -8.66 -7.06
C PRO A 369 -20.34 -9.98 -7.82
N ASN A 370 -19.22 -10.32 -8.43
CA ASN A 370 -19.03 -11.56 -9.18
C ASN A 370 -18.41 -12.68 -8.32
N GLY A 371 -18.22 -12.48 -7.03
CA GLY A 371 -17.50 -13.41 -6.15
C GLY A 371 -18.01 -14.84 -6.21
N ILE A 372 -19.34 -15.06 -6.15
CA ILE A 372 -19.92 -16.41 -6.25
C ILE A 372 -19.62 -17.05 -7.62
N ALA A 373 -19.76 -16.30 -8.70
CA ALA A 373 -19.52 -16.82 -10.07
C ALA A 373 -18.03 -17.13 -10.30
N ASN A 374 -17.16 -16.34 -9.74
CA ASN A 374 -15.70 -16.50 -9.86
C ASN A 374 -15.17 -17.65 -8.99
N ASN A 375 -15.93 -18.09 -7.98
CA ASN A 375 -15.56 -19.15 -7.05
C ASN A 375 -16.53 -20.35 -7.15
N PRO A 376 -16.49 -21.14 -8.25
CA PRO A 376 -17.47 -22.18 -8.54
C PRO A 376 -17.50 -23.32 -7.51
N ALA A 377 -16.44 -23.51 -6.73
CA ALA A 377 -16.41 -24.49 -5.64
C ALA A 377 -17.14 -24.00 -4.39
N GLY A 378 -17.58 -22.75 -4.35
CA GLY A 378 -18.29 -22.12 -3.26
C GLY A 378 -17.60 -20.89 -2.69
N THR A 379 -18.28 -20.24 -1.77
CA THR A 379 -17.87 -19.00 -1.09
C THR A 379 -18.27 -19.10 0.39
N PHE A 380 -17.57 -18.39 1.27
CA PHE A 380 -17.84 -18.38 2.69
C PHE A 380 -18.76 -17.21 3.09
N LYS A 381 -19.48 -17.41 4.18
CA LYS A 381 -20.41 -16.44 4.75
C LYS A 381 -19.70 -15.18 5.24
N ALA A 382 -20.26 -14.02 4.89
CA ALA A 382 -19.91 -12.77 5.54
C ALA A 382 -20.48 -12.75 6.98
N THR A 383 -19.63 -12.45 7.95
CA THR A 383 -19.98 -12.48 9.37
C THR A 383 -20.01 -11.07 9.99
N GLY A 384 -19.53 -10.06 9.28
CA GLY A 384 -19.57 -8.66 9.67
C GLY A 384 -20.06 -7.78 8.54
N ASN A 385 -20.45 -6.55 8.87
CA ASN A 385 -20.82 -5.49 7.92
C ASN A 385 -21.90 -5.84 6.87
N THR A 386 -22.90 -6.62 7.29
CA THR A 386 -24.02 -7.04 6.42
C THR A 386 -25.22 -6.10 6.45
N SER A 387 -25.11 -4.97 7.14
CA SER A 387 -26.21 -4.00 7.30
C SER A 387 -26.67 -3.40 5.97
N SER A 388 -25.72 -3.18 5.06
CA SER A 388 -25.99 -2.64 3.71
C SER A 388 -26.50 -3.68 2.70
N PHE A 389 -26.56 -4.96 3.08
CA PHE A 389 -27.06 -6.01 2.19
C PHE A 389 -28.60 -5.92 2.05
N SER A 390 -29.09 -6.07 0.81
CA SER A 390 -30.52 -6.28 0.56
C SER A 390 -31.00 -7.58 1.20
N GLN A 391 -32.33 -7.75 1.35
CA GLN A 391 -32.87 -8.98 1.93
C GLN A 391 -32.45 -10.23 1.13
N ALA A 392 -32.51 -10.17 -0.20
CA ALA A 392 -32.06 -11.29 -1.06
C ALA A 392 -30.57 -11.63 -0.83
N GLN A 393 -29.71 -10.63 -0.66
CA GLN A 393 -28.29 -10.83 -0.34
C GLN A 393 -28.07 -11.42 1.05
N LYS A 394 -28.89 -11.03 2.03
CA LYS A 394 -28.87 -11.64 3.37
C LYS A 394 -29.29 -13.10 3.35
N ASP A 395 -30.31 -13.44 2.55
CA ASP A 395 -30.78 -14.81 2.39
C ASP A 395 -29.71 -15.69 1.72
N ILE A 396 -29.06 -15.21 0.68
CA ILE A 396 -27.89 -15.88 0.08
C ILE A 396 -26.81 -16.08 1.13
N ASN A 397 -26.41 -15.02 1.83
CA ASN A 397 -25.37 -15.07 2.84
C ASN A 397 -25.67 -16.07 3.96
N ALA A 398 -26.93 -16.18 4.37
CA ALA A 398 -27.35 -17.07 5.44
C ALA A 398 -27.15 -18.55 5.08
N ALA A 399 -27.23 -18.88 3.80
CA ALA A 399 -27.07 -20.26 3.28
C ALA A 399 -25.59 -20.67 3.10
N LEU A 400 -24.64 -19.74 3.18
CA LEU A 400 -23.24 -20.02 2.96
C LEU A 400 -22.55 -20.58 4.22
N PRO A 401 -21.53 -21.44 4.07
CA PRO A 401 -20.77 -21.97 5.18
C PRO A 401 -19.94 -20.86 5.83
N THR A 402 -19.74 -20.97 7.13
CA THR A 402 -18.84 -20.07 7.86
C THR A 402 -17.40 -20.45 7.60
N ILE A 403 -16.53 -19.46 7.40
CA ILE A 403 -15.08 -19.69 7.30
C ILE A 403 -14.52 -20.04 8.68
N THR A 404 -13.70 -21.07 8.74
CA THR A 404 -12.91 -21.44 9.92
C THR A 404 -11.45 -21.53 9.50
N LEU A 405 -10.54 -20.97 10.29
CA LEU A 405 -9.12 -20.95 9.95
C LEU A 405 -8.29 -21.54 11.11
N THR A 406 -7.34 -22.37 10.77
CA THR A 406 -6.25 -22.73 11.68
C THR A 406 -5.18 -21.63 11.69
N ASN A 407 -4.28 -21.66 12.69
CA ASN A 407 -3.14 -20.77 12.75
C ASN A 407 -2.24 -20.91 11.52
N ALA A 408 -2.03 -22.14 11.05
CA ALA A 408 -1.29 -22.40 9.81
C ALA A 408 -1.94 -21.76 8.60
N GLN A 409 -3.27 -21.85 8.45
CA GLN A 409 -3.98 -21.21 7.35
C GLN A 409 -3.91 -19.70 7.44
N LEU A 410 -4.16 -19.12 8.62
CA LEU A 410 -4.11 -17.66 8.80
C LEU A 410 -2.71 -17.10 8.50
N GLY A 411 -1.67 -17.69 9.08
CA GLY A 411 -0.30 -17.26 8.82
C GLY A 411 0.12 -17.43 7.36
N SER A 412 -0.35 -18.50 6.71
CA SER A 412 -0.11 -18.74 5.28
C SER A 412 -0.83 -17.73 4.38
N ILE A 413 -2.03 -17.28 4.75
CA ILE A 413 -2.75 -16.19 4.07
C ILE A 413 -1.95 -14.90 4.18
N ILE A 414 -1.44 -14.57 5.37
CA ILE A 414 -0.59 -13.39 5.59
C ILE A 414 0.65 -13.46 4.68
N ASN A 415 1.33 -14.61 4.63
CA ASN A 415 2.51 -14.80 3.81
C ASN A 415 2.20 -14.70 2.31
N PHE A 416 1.09 -15.29 1.87
CA PHE A 416 0.62 -15.15 0.48
C PHE A 416 0.41 -13.69 0.11
N GLN A 417 -0.34 -12.96 0.94
CA GLN A 417 -0.65 -11.56 0.69
C GLN A 417 0.59 -10.66 0.75
N LEU A 418 1.49 -10.91 1.71
CA LEU A 418 2.74 -10.18 1.83
C LEU A 418 3.59 -10.33 0.56
N CYS A 419 3.79 -11.56 0.10
CA CYS A 419 4.59 -11.86 -1.07
C CYS A 419 3.93 -11.40 -2.38
N LEU A 420 2.60 -11.49 -2.49
CA LEU A 420 1.86 -11.00 -3.66
C LEU A 420 1.92 -9.48 -3.76
N ARG A 421 1.70 -8.78 -2.64
CA ARG A 421 1.54 -7.31 -2.58
C ARG A 421 2.85 -6.55 -2.43
N ASP A 422 3.94 -7.25 -2.36
CA ASP A 422 5.29 -6.74 -2.60
C ASP A 422 5.50 -6.28 -4.06
N TYR A 423 4.73 -6.84 -4.98
CA TYR A 423 4.75 -6.57 -6.42
C TYR A 423 6.07 -6.86 -7.15
N SER A 424 7.15 -7.18 -6.44
CA SER A 424 8.44 -7.47 -7.06
C SER A 424 8.55 -8.92 -7.58
N LEU A 425 7.71 -9.83 -7.08
CA LEU A 425 7.81 -11.27 -7.31
C LEU A 425 9.23 -11.80 -7.02
N GLY A 426 9.75 -11.45 -5.84
CA GLY A 426 11.01 -11.93 -5.33
C GLY A 426 12.24 -11.08 -5.68
N ILE A 427 12.12 -10.05 -6.52
CA ILE A 427 13.27 -9.19 -6.83
C ILE A 427 13.78 -8.46 -5.58
N HIS A 428 12.89 -8.02 -4.70
CA HIS A 428 13.29 -7.38 -3.45
C HIS A 428 14.09 -8.32 -2.55
N ASN A 429 13.61 -9.57 -2.34
CA ASN A 429 14.30 -10.54 -1.48
C ASN A 429 13.83 -11.97 -1.79
N TYR A 430 14.42 -12.56 -2.82
CA TYR A 430 14.03 -13.89 -3.31
C TYR A 430 14.12 -14.98 -2.24
N LYS A 431 15.20 -14.98 -1.45
CA LYS A 431 15.43 -16.04 -0.45
C LYS A 431 14.35 -16.00 0.65
N TYR A 432 14.07 -14.82 1.17
CA TYR A 432 13.05 -14.65 2.20
C TYR A 432 11.65 -14.97 1.67
N THR A 433 11.31 -14.44 0.50
CA THR A 433 10.01 -14.69 -0.17
C THR A 433 9.79 -16.19 -0.38
N MET A 434 10.79 -16.89 -0.92
CA MET A 434 10.67 -18.34 -1.17
C MET A 434 10.62 -19.15 0.13
N ALA A 435 11.31 -18.71 1.19
CA ALA A 435 11.23 -19.37 2.49
C ALA A 435 9.82 -19.24 3.09
N LEU A 436 9.24 -18.03 3.06
CA LEU A 436 7.86 -17.81 3.51
C LEU A 436 6.87 -18.72 2.77
N LEU A 437 6.93 -18.75 1.44
CA LEU A 437 6.00 -19.51 0.62
C LEU A 437 6.19 -21.02 0.80
N LYS A 438 7.43 -21.53 0.73
CA LYS A 438 7.72 -22.96 0.87
C LYS A 438 7.36 -23.52 2.25
N ASN A 439 7.72 -22.80 3.33
CA ASN A 439 7.38 -23.24 4.68
C ASN A 439 5.87 -23.11 4.95
N SER A 440 5.18 -22.12 4.36
CA SER A 440 3.71 -22.06 4.39
C SER A 440 3.07 -23.24 3.66
N ILE A 441 3.60 -23.64 2.51
CA ILE A 441 3.12 -24.83 1.79
C ILE A 441 3.36 -26.11 2.61
N ALA A 442 4.49 -26.20 3.29
CA ALA A 442 4.86 -27.37 4.06
C ALA A 442 4.05 -27.56 5.36
N ILE A 443 3.64 -26.46 6.02
CA ILE A 443 2.87 -26.50 7.26
C ILE A 443 1.38 -26.82 7.03
N LEU A 444 0.86 -26.56 5.85
CA LEU A 444 -0.51 -26.88 5.48
C LEU A 444 -0.67 -28.37 5.15
N PRO A 445 -1.82 -28.97 5.48
CA PRO A 445 -2.10 -30.38 5.21
C PRO A 445 -2.12 -30.74 3.72
#